data_89f9050d4bf4c2af8035937edbbb8c82
#
_entry.id   89f9050d4bf4c2af8035937edbbb8c82
#
_cell.length_a   1.000
_cell.length_b   1.000
_cell.length_c   1.000
_cell.angle_alpha   90.00
_cell.angle_beta   90.00
_cell.angle_gamma   90.00
#
_symmetry.space_group_name_H-M   'P 1'
#
loop_
_entity.id
_entity.type
_entity.pdbx_description
1 polymer ?
#
loop_
_entity_poly.entity_id
_entity_poly.type
_entity_poly.pdbx_seq_one_letter_code
_entity_poly.pdbx_strand_id
1 'polypeptide(L)'
;TLFRSMVKVIMGVKGSGKTKQMVDTINAAVANEAGHIVCIEKGSKLVYDIKSSVRLVEASDYPIGGYSYLTGFVSGLHAGDYDITHIFIDSLYKIAVCDDTKQTEDFLQWCDEFGKANKIDFTISISADIATATDGIKKFF
;
A
#
# COMPACT_ATOMS: atom_id res chain seq x y z
N THR A 1 -10.94 14.98 -6.07
CA THR A 1 -12.40 15.08 -6.10
C THR A 1 -13.04 14.22 -5.02
N LEU A 2 -14.31 14.49 -4.71
CA LEU A 2 -15.07 13.74 -3.71
C LEU A 2 -15.29 12.28 -4.10
N PHE A 3 -15.26 11.98 -5.40
CA PHE A 3 -15.56 10.64 -5.93
C PHE A 3 -14.30 9.86 -6.32
N ARG A 4 -13.13 10.50 -6.24
CA ARG A 4 -11.88 9.81 -6.55
C ARG A 4 -11.56 8.78 -5.48
N SER A 5 -11.23 7.56 -5.90
CA SER A 5 -10.71 6.57 -4.97
C SER A 5 -9.33 6.99 -4.47
N MET A 6 -9.07 6.79 -3.18
CA MET A 6 -7.77 7.06 -2.58
C MET A 6 -6.84 5.84 -2.69
N VAL A 7 -7.35 4.72 -3.22
CA VAL A 7 -6.59 3.47 -3.34
C VAL A 7 -6.34 3.16 -4.81
N LYS A 8 -5.09 2.79 -5.11
CA LYS A 8 -4.68 2.23 -6.41
C LYS A 8 -4.06 0.87 -6.16
N VAL A 9 -4.58 -0.17 -6.82
CA VAL A 9 -4.04 -1.53 -6.73
C VAL A 9 -3.25 -1.86 -8.00
N ILE A 10 -2.04 -2.38 -7.81
CA ILE A 10 -1.19 -2.91 -8.87
C ILE A 10 -1.11 -4.43 -8.64
N MET A 11 -1.70 -5.21 -9.53
CA MET A 11 -1.79 -6.66 -9.37
C MET A 11 -1.17 -7.40 -10.53
N GLY A 12 -0.49 -8.49 -10.24
CA GLY A 12 0.12 -9.35 -11.24
C GLY A 12 0.97 -10.42 -10.56
N VAL A 13 1.30 -11.48 -11.32
CA VAL A 13 2.16 -12.55 -10.81
C VAL A 13 3.61 -12.06 -10.65
N LYS A 14 4.41 -12.82 -9.93
CA LYS A 14 5.84 -12.55 -9.78
C LYS A 14 6.48 -12.44 -11.17
N GLY A 15 7.30 -11.41 -11.37
CA GLY A 15 7.98 -11.17 -12.65
C GLY A 15 7.16 -10.38 -13.66
N SER A 16 5.99 -9.88 -13.30
CA SER A 16 5.13 -9.09 -14.21
C SER A 16 5.48 -7.60 -14.28
N GLY A 17 6.55 -7.18 -13.60
CA GLY A 17 6.99 -5.77 -13.61
C GLY A 17 6.40 -4.91 -12.50
N LYS A 18 5.73 -5.49 -11.50
CA LYS A 18 5.12 -4.73 -10.40
C LYS A 18 6.15 -3.93 -9.58
N THR A 19 7.33 -4.50 -9.35
CA THR A 19 8.37 -3.83 -8.56
C THR A 19 8.79 -2.54 -9.23
N LYS A 20 9.03 -2.57 -10.56
CA LYS A 20 9.38 -1.37 -11.32
C LYS A 20 8.26 -0.34 -11.27
N GLN A 21 7.00 -0.76 -11.45
CA GLN A 21 5.85 0.14 -11.35
C GLN A 21 5.77 0.78 -9.97
N MET A 22 6.01 -0.01 -8.91
CA MET A 22 5.98 0.49 -7.54
C MET A 22 7.08 1.53 -7.32
N VAL A 23 8.31 1.24 -7.73
CA VAL A 23 9.44 2.17 -7.63
C VAL A 23 9.14 3.47 -8.39
N ASP A 24 8.68 3.36 -9.63
CA ASP A 24 8.37 4.54 -10.45
C ASP A 24 7.27 5.39 -9.79
N THR A 25 6.24 4.76 -9.24
CA THR A 25 5.13 5.46 -8.58
C THR A 25 5.60 6.14 -7.29
N ILE A 26 6.44 5.47 -6.51
CA ILE A 26 7.00 6.06 -5.28
C ILE A 26 7.84 7.29 -5.62
N ASN A 27 8.73 7.18 -6.60
CA ASN A 27 9.61 8.29 -6.97
C ASN A 27 8.82 9.46 -7.58
N ALA A 28 7.75 9.17 -8.32
CA ALA A 28 6.84 10.20 -8.81
C ALA A 28 6.13 10.93 -7.66
N ALA A 29 5.69 10.19 -6.64
CA ALA A 29 5.06 10.79 -5.47
C ALA A 29 6.03 11.71 -4.72
N VAL A 30 7.29 11.29 -4.56
CA VAL A 30 8.33 12.13 -3.95
C VAL A 30 8.49 13.44 -4.71
N ALA A 31 8.44 13.40 -6.04
CA ALA A 31 8.63 14.58 -6.88
C ALA A 31 7.41 15.51 -6.85
N ASN A 32 6.20 14.98 -6.66
CA ASN A 32 4.95 15.71 -6.87
C ASN A 32 4.16 16.02 -5.59
N GLU A 33 4.47 15.37 -4.47
CA GLU A 33 3.72 15.57 -3.22
C GLU A 33 4.60 16.28 -2.19
N ALA A 34 3.99 17.20 -1.47
CA ALA A 34 4.69 17.95 -0.44
C ALA A 34 4.76 17.23 0.90
N GLY A 35 3.92 16.23 1.11
CA GLY A 35 3.83 15.52 2.38
C GLY A 35 4.83 14.37 2.50
N HIS A 36 4.78 13.70 3.63
CA HIS A 36 5.64 12.55 3.90
C HIS A 36 5.11 11.30 3.21
N ILE A 37 6.03 10.49 2.71
CA ILE A 37 5.71 9.25 2.01
C ILE A 37 6.29 8.08 2.80
N VAL A 38 5.42 7.08 3.03
CA VAL A 38 5.78 5.85 3.73
C VAL A 38 5.62 4.67 2.78
N CYS A 39 6.58 3.76 2.80
CA CYS A 39 6.48 2.50 2.07
C CYS A 39 6.68 1.33 3.03
N ILE A 40 5.66 0.48 3.12
CA ILE A 40 5.72 -0.75 3.92
C ILE A 40 6.06 -1.89 2.98
N GLU A 41 7.17 -2.57 3.25
CA GLU A 41 7.58 -3.73 2.46
C GLU A 41 8.05 -4.86 3.38
N LYS A 42 8.21 -6.05 2.82
CA LYS A 42 8.77 -7.20 3.52
C LYS A 42 9.91 -7.77 2.69
N GLY A 43 11.16 -7.62 3.16
CA GLY A 43 12.34 -8.17 2.50
C GLY A 43 13.31 -7.16 1.90
N SER A 44 13.19 -5.88 2.19
CA SER A 44 14.19 -4.83 1.82
C SER A 44 14.55 -4.77 0.33
N LYS A 45 13.59 -5.05 -0.56
CA LYS A 45 13.85 -5.07 -2.01
C LYS A 45 13.99 -3.67 -2.62
N LEU A 46 13.33 -2.68 -2.02
CA LEU A 46 13.19 -1.35 -2.61
C LEU A 46 14.22 -0.34 -2.12
N VAL A 47 14.98 -0.70 -1.09
CA VAL A 47 15.84 0.26 -0.36
C VAL A 47 16.84 0.99 -1.25
N TYR A 48 17.35 0.36 -2.30
CA TYR A 48 18.37 0.95 -3.18
C TYR A 48 17.76 1.75 -4.34
N ASP A 49 16.47 1.58 -4.61
CA ASP A 49 15.85 2.12 -5.82
C ASP A 49 14.97 3.34 -5.57
N ILE A 50 14.68 3.63 -4.29
CA ILE A 50 13.83 4.76 -3.93
C ILE A 50 14.61 5.82 -3.15
N LYS A 51 14.08 7.04 -3.17
CA LYS A 51 14.74 8.18 -2.55
C LYS A 51 14.74 8.07 -1.02
N SER A 52 15.82 8.56 -0.40
CA SER A 52 15.99 8.46 1.06
C SER A 52 14.97 9.26 1.87
N SER A 53 14.24 10.17 1.24
CA SER A 53 13.16 10.92 1.90
C SER A 53 11.93 10.06 2.19
N VAL A 54 11.82 8.89 1.56
CA VAL A 54 10.73 7.95 1.81
C VAL A 54 11.02 7.17 3.09
N ARG A 55 10.05 7.12 4.00
CA ARG A 55 10.18 6.26 5.18
C ARG A 55 9.90 4.81 4.76
N LEU A 56 10.95 4.01 4.72
CA LEU A 56 10.83 2.57 4.50
C LEU A 56 10.56 1.86 5.81
N VAL A 57 9.48 1.07 5.83
CA VAL A 57 9.11 0.27 7.00
C VAL A 57 9.25 -1.20 6.61
N GLU A 58 10.15 -1.91 7.29
CA GLU A 58 10.33 -3.34 7.10
C GLU A 58 9.29 -4.09 7.95
N ALA A 59 8.31 -4.69 7.28
CA ALA A 59 7.18 -5.34 7.97
C ALA A 59 7.62 -6.49 8.87
N SER A 60 8.73 -7.17 8.54
CA SER A 60 9.22 -8.28 9.35
C SER A 60 9.80 -7.85 10.70
N ASP A 61 10.05 -6.55 10.89
CA ASP A 61 10.49 -6.02 12.18
C ASP A 61 9.33 -5.93 13.19
N TYR A 62 8.10 -6.13 12.74
CA TYR A 62 6.89 -5.99 13.54
C TYR A 62 6.04 -7.27 13.41
N PRO A 63 5.30 -7.65 14.44
CA PRO A 63 4.51 -8.89 14.40
C PRO A 63 3.20 -8.73 13.62
N ILE A 64 3.27 -8.20 12.40
CA ILE A 64 2.08 -8.01 11.57
C ILE A 64 1.55 -9.37 11.14
N GLY A 65 0.30 -9.65 11.46
CA GLY A 65 -0.40 -10.86 11.05
C GLY A 65 -1.89 -10.59 10.98
N GLY A 66 -2.45 -10.68 9.75
CA GLY A 66 -3.85 -10.38 9.51
C GLY A 66 -4.14 -8.90 9.26
N TYR A 67 -5.29 -8.66 8.65
CA TYR A 67 -5.69 -7.30 8.26
C TYR A 67 -6.05 -6.40 9.44
N SER A 68 -6.56 -6.97 10.52
CA SER A 68 -6.85 -6.17 11.73
C SER A 68 -5.60 -5.54 12.30
N TYR A 69 -4.51 -6.31 12.34
CA TYR A 69 -3.23 -5.77 12.79
C TYR A 69 -2.75 -4.67 11.83
N LEU A 70 -2.87 -4.93 10.54
CA LEU A 70 -2.39 -3.98 9.52
C LEU A 70 -3.17 -2.65 9.56
N THR A 71 -4.48 -2.67 9.76
CA THR A 71 -5.26 -1.44 9.93
C THR A 71 -4.80 -0.65 11.15
N GLY A 72 -4.53 -1.32 12.26
CA GLY A 72 -3.99 -0.67 13.46
C GLY A 72 -2.60 -0.10 13.20
N PHE A 73 -1.76 -0.82 12.47
CA PHE A 73 -0.41 -0.38 12.13
C PHE A 73 -0.46 0.90 11.29
N VAL A 74 -1.28 0.93 10.24
CA VAL A 74 -1.47 2.11 9.39
C VAL A 74 -2.02 3.29 10.20
N SER A 75 -3.00 3.03 11.04
CA SER A 75 -3.56 4.07 11.92
C SER A 75 -2.50 4.66 12.85
N GLY A 76 -1.62 3.81 13.37
CA GLY A 76 -0.51 4.23 14.24
C GLY A 76 0.52 5.07 13.50
N LEU A 77 0.83 4.72 12.25
CA LEU A 77 1.71 5.54 11.43
C LEU A 77 1.17 6.96 11.28
N HIS A 78 -0.12 7.08 10.95
CA HIS A 78 -0.76 8.38 10.82
C HIS A 78 -0.83 9.12 12.16
N ALA A 79 -1.14 8.42 13.25
CA ALA A 79 -1.18 9.03 14.59
C ALA A 79 0.18 9.61 14.98
N GLY A 80 1.26 8.99 14.54
CA GLY A 80 2.62 9.47 14.82
C GLY A 80 3.13 10.51 13.83
N ASP A 81 2.46 10.70 12.70
CA ASP A 81 2.90 11.65 11.66
C ASP A 81 1.70 12.10 10.82
N TYR A 82 1.11 13.23 11.19
CA TYR A 82 -0.05 13.79 10.47
C TYR A 82 0.29 14.35 9.09
N ASP A 83 1.58 14.44 8.73
CA ASP A 83 2.01 14.99 7.45
C ASP A 83 2.11 13.93 6.35
N ILE A 84 1.80 12.67 6.64
CA ILE A 84 1.78 11.62 5.63
C ILE A 84 0.71 11.90 4.59
N THR A 85 1.09 11.90 3.31
CA THR A 85 0.18 12.07 2.18
C THR A 85 0.03 10.83 1.31
N HIS A 86 0.95 9.87 1.42
CA HIS A 86 0.91 8.65 0.60
C HIS A 86 1.51 7.48 1.36
N ILE A 87 0.79 6.37 1.36
CA ILE A 87 1.27 5.11 1.93
C ILE A 87 1.30 4.06 0.81
N PHE A 88 2.48 3.50 0.61
CA PHE A 88 2.69 2.39 -0.32
C PHE A 88 2.79 1.10 0.48
N ILE A 89 2.13 0.05 0.00
CA ILE A 89 2.20 -1.29 0.60
C ILE A 89 2.63 -2.23 -0.51
N ASP A 90 3.84 -2.77 -0.42
CA ASP A 90 4.37 -3.66 -1.43
C ASP A 90 4.17 -5.13 -1.02
N SER A 91 3.50 -5.90 -1.87
CA SER A 91 3.16 -7.30 -1.63
C SER A 91 2.22 -7.49 -0.44
N LEU A 92 1.00 -7.00 -0.60
CA LEU A 92 -0.01 -6.99 0.46
C LEU A 92 -0.24 -8.36 1.11
N TYR A 93 -0.40 -9.41 0.31
CA TYR A 93 -0.67 -10.75 0.86
C TYR A 93 0.46 -11.28 1.72
N LYS A 94 1.70 -10.93 1.37
CA LYS A 94 2.89 -11.33 2.12
C LYS A 94 2.97 -10.58 3.45
N ILE A 95 2.62 -9.31 3.47
CA ILE A 95 2.64 -8.47 4.68
C ILE A 95 1.50 -8.87 5.62
N ALA A 96 0.28 -8.99 5.09
CA ALA A 96 -0.89 -9.36 5.88
C ALA A 96 -0.92 -10.84 6.27
N VAL A 97 -0.11 -11.66 5.58
CA VAL A 97 -0.13 -13.13 5.75
C VAL A 97 -1.54 -13.67 5.53
N CYS A 98 -2.23 -13.16 4.54
CA CYS A 98 -3.62 -13.52 4.24
C CYS A 98 -3.94 -13.15 2.80
N ASP A 99 -4.45 -14.13 2.04
CA ASP A 99 -4.88 -13.95 0.65
C ASP A 99 -6.39 -14.13 0.45
N ASP A 100 -7.14 -14.15 1.54
CA ASP A 100 -8.60 -14.24 1.46
C ASP A 100 -9.16 -12.99 0.76
N THR A 101 -9.89 -13.20 -0.33
CA THR A 101 -10.34 -12.09 -1.17
C THR A 101 -11.36 -11.19 -0.48
N LYS A 102 -12.24 -11.75 0.35
CA LYS A 102 -13.23 -10.94 1.08
C LYS A 102 -12.55 -10.03 2.11
N GLN A 103 -11.61 -10.57 2.87
CA GLN A 103 -10.86 -9.78 3.84
C GLN A 103 -10.01 -8.72 3.13
N THR A 104 -9.47 -9.06 1.95
CA THR A 104 -8.71 -8.10 1.13
C THR A 104 -9.59 -6.96 0.66
N GLU A 105 -10.78 -7.26 0.15
CA GLU A 105 -11.76 -6.22 -0.25
C GLU A 105 -12.08 -5.30 0.91
N ASP A 106 -12.35 -5.86 2.08
CA ASP A 106 -12.69 -5.09 3.27
C ASP A 106 -11.54 -4.18 3.69
N PHE A 107 -10.30 -4.68 3.61
CA PHE A 107 -9.12 -3.87 3.91
C PHE A 107 -8.94 -2.72 2.91
N LEU A 108 -9.09 -2.99 1.61
CA LEU A 108 -8.96 -1.96 0.59
C LEU A 108 -10.05 -0.88 0.77
N GLN A 109 -11.26 -1.29 1.09
CA GLN A 109 -12.35 -0.35 1.36
C GLN A 109 -12.04 0.50 2.60
N TRP A 110 -11.49 -0.12 3.64
CA TRP A 110 -11.04 0.61 4.83
C TRP A 110 -9.97 1.65 4.47
N CYS A 111 -8.99 1.27 3.64
CA CYS A 111 -7.94 2.20 3.19
C CYS A 111 -8.55 3.38 2.43
N ASP A 112 -9.55 3.13 1.58
CA ASP A 112 -10.19 4.19 0.82
C ASP A 112 -10.91 5.18 1.74
N GLU A 113 -11.65 4.69 2.71
CA GLU A 113 -12.35 5.52 3.69
C GLU A 113 -11.37 6.28 4.58
N PHE A 114 -10.35 5.60 5.08
CA PHE A 114 -9.30 6.22 5.90
C PHE A 114 -8.55 7.30 5.11
N GLY A 115 -8.24 7.02 3.85
CA GLY A 115 -7.56 7.97 2.97
C GLY A 115 -8.40 9.20 2.69
N LYS A 116 -9.70 9.03 2.49
CA LYS A 116 -10.62 10.16 2.29
C LYS A 116 -10.72 11.03 3.54
N ALA A 117 -10.80 10.41 4.70
CA ALA A 117 -10.90 11.13 5.97
C ALA A 117 -9.62 11.90 6.31
N ASN A 118 -8.45 11.38 5.92
CA ASN A 118 -7.16 11.92 6.34
C ASN A 118 -6.31 12.47 5.19
N LYS A 119 -6.86 12.51 3.98
CA LYS A 119 -6.18 13.00 2.77
C LYS A 119 -4.88 12.23 2.49
N ILE A 120 -4.97 10.90 2.52
CA ILE A 120 -3.85 9.99 2.26
C ILE A 120 -4.19 9.11 1.06
N ASP A 121 -3.31 9.10 0.06
CA ASP A 121 -3.39 8.16 -1.04
C ASP A 121 -2.71 6.85 -0.63
N PHE A 122 -3.24 5.72 -1.14
CA PHE A 122 -2.65 4.41 -0.96
C PHE A 122 -2.34 3.80 -2.33
N THR A 123 -1.14 3.26 -2.49
CA THR A 123 -0.78 2.45 -3.66
C THR A 123 -0.32 1.10 -3.13
N ILE A 124 -1.01 0.04 -3.54
CA ILE A 124 -0.87 -1.28 -2.94
C ILE A 124 -0.61 -2.30 -4.04
N SER A 125 0.47 -3.07 -3.94
CA SER A 125 0.71 -4.15 -4.88
C SER A 125 0.24 -5.48 -4.30
N ILE A 126 -0.29 -6.33 -5.19
CA ILE A 126 -0.74 -7.68 -4.84
C ILE A 126 -0.09 -8.66 -5.81
N SER A 127 0.72 -9.57 -5.27
CA SER A 127 1.39 -10.60 -6.06
C SER A 127 0.48 -11.82 -6.20
N ALA A 128 -0.41 -11.75 -7.19
CA ALA A 128 -1.33 -12.83 -7.54
C ALA A 128 -1.81 -12.63 -8.98
N ASP A 129 -2.30 -13.71 -9.59
CA ASP A 129 -2.84 -13.64 -10.94
C ASP A 129 -4.05 -12.69 -10.98
N ILE A 130 -4.04 -11.75 -11.92
CA ILE A 130 -5.15 -10.80 -12.13
C ILE A 130 -6.49 -11.52 -12.28
N ALA A 131 -6.49 -12.73 -12.86
CA ALA A 131 -7.71 -13.53 -13.01
C ALA A 131 -8.37 -13.89 -11.67
N THR A 132 -7.63 -13.82 -10.56
CA THR A 132 -8.17 -14.09 -9.22
C THR A 132 -8.81 -12.86 -8.58
N ALA A 133 -8.69 -11.69 -9.20
CA ALA A 133 -9.24 -10.46 -8.64
C ALA A 133 -10.76 -10.47 -8.70
N THR A 134 -11.39 -10.21 -7.56
CA THR A 134 -12.84 -10.02 -7.46
C THR A 134 -13.20 -8.60 -7.91
N ASP A 135 -14.49 -8.36 -8.13
CA ASP A 135 -14.96 -7.01 -8.48
C ASP A 135 -14.62 -5.99 -7.39
N GLY A 136 -14.66 -6.40 -6.13
CA GLY A 136 -14.31 -5.53 -4.99
C GLY A 136 -12.84 -5.16 -4.95
N ILE A 137 -11.96 -5.94 -5.59
CA ILE A 137 -10.55 -5.59 -5.77
C ILE A 137 -10.35 -4.78 -7.05
N LYS A 138 -10.98 -5.23 -8.15
CA LYS A 138 -10.83 -4.60 -9.48
C LYS A 138 -11.21 -3.13 -9.52
N LYS A 139 -12.16 -2.73 -8.69
CA LYS A 139 -12.59 -1.32 -8.68
C LYS A 139 -11.48 -0.37 -8.24
N PHE A 140 -10.38 -0.90 -7.69
CA PHE A 140 -9.22 -0.11 -7.29
C PHE A 140 -8.05 -0.21 -8.27
N PHE A 141 -8.24 -0.89 -9.39
CA PHE A 141 -7.21 -0.97 -10.43
C PHE A 141 -6.91 0.38 -11.08
#